data_9b2fa4f83f0c883c82375224a1bfcd57
#
_entry.id   9b2fa4f83f0c883c82375224a1bfcd57
#
_cell.length_a   1.000
_cell.length_b   1.000
_cell.length_c   1.000
_cell.angle_alpha   90.00
_cell.angle_beta   90.00
_cell.angle_gamma   90.00
#
_symmetry.space_group_name_H-M   'P 1'
#
loop_
_entity.id
_entity.type
_entity.pdbx_description
1 polymer ?
#
loop_
_entity_poly.entity_id
_entity_poly.type
_entity_poly.pdbx_seq_one_letter_code
_entity_poly.pdbx_strand_id
1 'polypeptide(L)'
;MEYTGKITNAFLYILLFSLGGCGLGQNNDARKNNPNTDPFYIEEKGFDFNRFPLIKPYEVVTLNHGTSWDLGLKGLKDDEAWLSVCVSNVKKLDVKSNLILAYGSDSTYLNNHKVFEAWFVINPTIKEEKGFTNEEEFSSYLKKQGIEKPKWREVNEVFKQFLDTYCLEWIPSCKK
;
A
#
# COMPACT_ATOMS: atom_id res chain seq x y z
N MET A 1 22.96 29.54 77.57
CA MET A 1 22.64 28.42 76.68
C MET A 1 22.37 29.03 75.31
N GLU A 2 23.42 29.01 74.47
CA GLU A 2 23.35 29.55 73.11
C GLU A 2 22.97 28.42 72.14
N TYR A 3 21.95 28.60 71.35
CA TYR A 3 21.60 27.73 70.23
C TYR A 3 21.95 28.43 68.92
N THR A 4 23.03 28.02 68.35
CA THR A 4 23.45 28.40 66.98
C THR A 4 22.68 27.58 65.93
N GLY A 5 21.75 28.19 65.23
CA GLY A 5 21.06 27.61 64.09
C GLY A 5 21.93 27.62 62.84
N LYS A 6 22.21 26.41 62.29
CA LYS A 6 22.88 26.23 61.00
C LYS A 6 21.88 26.48 59.86
N ILE A 7 22.19 27.43 59.01
CA ILE A 7 21.46 27.68 57.76
C ILE A 7 21.98 26.66 56.73
N THR A 8 21.13 25.73 56.35
CA THR A 8 21.38 24.77 55.25
C THR A 8 21.00 25.40 53.95
N ASN A 9 22.01 25.64 53.08
CA ASN A 9 21.82 26.08 51.71
C ASN A 9 21.11 24.99 50.91
N ALA A 10 19.88 25.25 50.53
CA ALA A 10 19.15 24.46 49.58
C ALA A 10 19.61 24.82 48.17
N PHE A 11 20.36 23.95 47.54
CA PHE A 11 20.72 24.03 46.12
C PHE A 11 19.43 23.82 45.29
N LEU A 12 19.01 24.91 44.65
CA LEU A 12 17.93 24.90 43.67
C LEU A 12 18.47 24.29 42.35
N TYR A 13 18.25 23.01 42.14
CA TYR A 13 18.46 22.37 40.83
C TYR A 13 17.37 22.80 39.86
N ILE A 14 17.69 23.75 39.00
CA ILE A 14 16.88 24.07 37.83
C ILE A 14 17.09 22.96 36.79
N LEU A 15 16.16 22.05 36.71
CA LEU A 15 16.07 21.05 35.64
C LEU A 15 15.60 21.79 34.36
N LEU A 16 16.56 22.11 33.51
CA LEU A 16 16.30 22.52 32.12
C LEU A 16 15.79 21.29 31.36
N PHE A 17 14.47 21.13 31.29
CA PHE A 17 13.83 20.27 30.31
C PHE A 17 14.06 20.88 28.92
N SER A 18 15.05 20.40 28.21
CA SER A 18 15.17 20.59 26.78
C SER A 18 13.97 19.91 26.10
N LEU A 19 13.00 20.70 25.70
CA LEU A 19 11.94 20.31 24.78
C LEU A 19 12.59 19.99 23.43
N GLY A 20 13.12 18.77 23.32
CA GLY A 20 13.44 18.17 22.03
C GLY A 20 12.13 17.98 21.26
N GLY A 21 11.77 18.97 20.47
CA GLY A 21 10.69 18.88 19.54
C GLY A 21 10.98 17.76 18.55
N CYS A 22 10.32 16.61 18.69
CA CYS A 22 10.23 15.60 17.63
C CYS A 22 9.44 16.21 16.47
N GLY A 23 10.16 16.86 15.56
CA GLY A 23 9.67 17.23 14.24
C GLY A 23 9.59 15.99 13.35
N LEU A 24 8.71 15.04 13.68
CA LEU A 24 8.37 13.91 12.85
C LEU A 24 6.93 14.10 12.36
N GLY A 25 6.77 14.68 11.17
CA GLY A 25 5.43 14.80 10.60
C GLY A 25 5.23 15.72 9.41
N GLN A 26 6.29 16.32 8.84
CA GLN A 26 6.10 17.37 7.83
C GLN A 26 6.27 16.94 6.36
N ASN A 27 6.60 15.68 6.05
CA ASN A 27 6.83 15.29 4.65
C ASN A 27 5.58 14.76 3.92
N ASN A 28 4.51 14.42 4.64
CA ASN A 28 3.33 13.82 4.03
C ASN A 28 2.41 14.86 3.36
N ASP A 29 2.34 16.07 3.90
CA ASP A 29 1.47 17.13 3.36
C ASP A 29 2.00 17.75 2.07
N ALA A 30 3.32 17.77 1.86
CA ALA A 30 3.91 18.41 0.69
C ALA A 30 3.53 17.73 -0.64
N ARG A 31 3.29 16.42 -0.65
CA ARG A 31 2.84 15.70 -1.86
C ARG A 31 1.36 15.83 -2.11
N LYS A 32 0.56 15.79 -1.05
CA LYS A 32 -0.89 16.00 -1.14
C LYS A 32 -1.22 17.37 -1.72
N ASN A 33 -0.34 18.35 -1.47
CA ASN A 33 -0.49 19.74 -1.90
C ASN A 33 0.27 20.07 -3.20
N ASN A 34 0.94 19.11 -3.83
CA ASN A 34 1.61 19.37 -5.11
C ASN A 34 0.58 19.32 -6.26
N PRO A 35 0.29 20.46 -6.92
CA PRO A 35 -0.72 20.52 -7.97
C PRO A 35 -0.39 19.68 -9.21
N ASN A 36 0.84 19.23 -9.34
CA ASN A 36 1.29 18.37 -10.44
C ASN A 36 1.19 16.88 -10.13
N THR A 37 0.75 16.50 -8.94
CA THR A 37 0.57 15.08 -8.58
C THR A 37 -0.80 14.61 -9.07
N ASP A 38 -0.84 13.54 -9.86
CA ASP A 38 -2.10 12.94 -10.30
C ASP A 38 -2.90 12.49 -9.05
N PRO A 39 -4.14 13.01 -8.87
CA PRO A 39 -4.99 12.69 -7.72
C PRO A 39 -5.17 11.19 -7.48
N PHE A 40 -5.11 10.39 -8.54
CA PHE A 40 -5.16 8.93 -8.42
C PHE A 40 -4.14 8.37 -7.44
N TYR A 41 -2.93 8.94 -7.37
CA TYR A 41 -1.84 8.42 -6.56
C TYR A 41 -1.78 8.95 -5.13
N ILE A 42 -2.56 9.97 -4.79
CA ILE A 42 -2.54 10.60 -3.45
C ILE A 42 -3.80 10.34 -2.62
N GLU A 43 -4.86 9.89 -3.25
CA GLU A 43 -6.10 9.54 -2.57
C GLU A 43 -5.93 8.22 -1.79
N GLU A 44 -6.18 8.24 -0.50
CA GLU A 44 -5.93 7.10 0.40
C GLU A 44 -7.19 6.36 0.83
N LYS A 45 -8.31 7.07 0.87
CA LYS A 45 -9.58 6.52 1.37
C LYS A 45 -10.79 7.27 0.84
N GLY A 46 -11.92 6.56 0.82
CA GLY A 46 -13.24 7.15 0.70
C GLY A 46 -13.92 7.24 2.07
N PHE A 47 -15.24 7.43 2.06
CA PHE A 47 -16.02 7.50 3.29
C PHE A 47 -16.03 6.19 4.07
N ASP A 48 -16.16 5.06 3.35
CA ASP A 48 -16.32 3.72 3.94
C ASP A 48 -15.24 2.72 3.54
N PHE A 49 -14.14 3.14 2.91
CA PHE A 49 -13.10 2.24 2.47
C PHE A 49 -11.69 2.83 2.59
N ASN A 50 -10.71 1.94 2.68
CA ASN A 50 -9.31 2.27 2.54
C ASN A 50 -8.81 1.78 1.20
N ARG A 51 -7.83 2.49 0.63
CA ARG A 51 -7.22 2.14 -0.66
C ARG A 51 -5.76 2.53 -0.73
N PHE A 52 -5.06 1.89 -1.66
CA PHE A 52 -3.79 2.39 -2.17
C PHE A 52 -3.68 2.14 -3.68
N PRO A 53 -3.01 3.06 -4.41
CA PRO A 53 -2.89 2.96 -5.86
C PRO A 53 -1.82 1.96 -6.27
N LEU A 54 -2.06 1.29 -7.39
CA LEU A 54 -1.06 0.55 -8.15
C LEU A 54 -0.63 1.36 -9.39
N ILE A 55 -0.53 0.71 -10.54
CA ILE A 55 -0.36 1.41 -11.82
C ILE A 55 -1.75 1.79 -12.32
N LYS A 56 -1.98 3.09 -12.56
CA LYS A 56 -3.28 3.60 -13.03
C LYS A 56 -3.80 2.83 -14.25
N PRO A 57 -5.06 2.39 -14.26
CA PRO A 57 -6.14 2.74 -13.33
C PRO A 57 -6.37 1.75 -12.18
N TYR A 58 -5.43 0.83 -11.91
CA TYR A 58 -5.59 -0.23 -10.91
C TYR A 58 -5.30 0.25 -9.49
N GLU A 59 -6.11 -0.20 -8.56
CA GLU A 59 -5.99 0.07 -7.13
C GLU A 59 -6.31 -1.17 -6.29
N VAL A 60 -5.90 -1.14 -5.04
CA VAL A 60 -6.28 -2.14 -4.04
C VAL A 60 -7.13 -1.46 -2.98
N VAL A 61 -8.29 -2.05 -2.68
CA VAL A 61 -9.29 -1.50 -1.77
C VAL A 61 -9.70 -2.50 -0.69
N THR A 62 -10.16 -1.98 0.45
CA THR A 62 -10.79 -2.78 1.50
C THR A 62 -11.96 -2.04 2.11
N LEU A 63 -13.06 -2.74 2.34
CA LEU A 63 -14.26 -2.22 3.02
C LEU A 63 -14.28 -2.59 4.51
N ASN A 64 -13.40 -3.45 4.97
CA ASN A 64 -13.43 -4.06 6.30
C ASN A 64 -12.12 -3.86 7.08
N HIS A 65 -11.59 -2.64 7.02
CA HIS A 65 -10.42 -2.20 7.78
C HIS A 65 -9.15 -3.07 7.57
N GLY A 66 -8.96 -3.59 6.36
CA GLY A 66 -7.77 -4.35 6.01
C GLY A 66 -7.83 -5.86 6.31
N THR A 67 -9.02 -6.40 6.61
CA THR A 67 -9.19 -7.84 6.79
C THR A 67 -9.21 -8.58 5.44
N SER A 68 -9.80 -7.97 4.42
CA SER A 68 -9.82 -8.47 3.04
C SER A 68 -9.51 -7.33 2.08
N TRP A 69 -8.71 -7.62 1.08
CA TRP A 69 -8.28 -6.67 0.07
C TRP A 69 -8.67 -7.15 -1.32
N ASP A 70 -9.25 -6.26 -2.10
CA ASP A 70 -9.63 -6.53 -3.47
C ASP A 70 -8.87 -5.62 -4.42
N LEU A 71 -8.33 -6.18 -5.49
CA LEU A 71 -7.65 -5.44 -6.55
C LEU A 71 -8.61 -5.29 -7.73
N GLY A 72 -8.77 -4.10 -8.21
CA GLY A 72 -9.65 -3.79 -9.32
C GLY A 72 -9.30 -2.47 -10.02
N LEU A 73 -10.17 -2.04 -10.93
CA LEU A 73 -10.07 -0.78 -11.65
C LEU A 73 -10.80 0.33 -10.91
N LYS A 74 -10.14 1.46 -10.67
CA LYS A 74 -10.78 2.63 -10.07
C LYS A 74 -11.80 3.24 -11.02
N GLY A 75 -12.99 3.51 -10.49
CA GLY A 75 -14.00 4.35 -11.18
C GLY A 75 -14.70 3.66 -12.32
N LEU A 76 -14.67 2.32 -12.38
CA LEU A 76 -15.60 1.61 -13.24
C LEU A 76 -17.03 1.82 -12.74
N LYS A 77 -17.92 2.14 -13.66
CA LYS A 77 -19.34 2.11 -13.38
C LYS A 77 -19.76 0.66 -13.15
N ASP A 78 -20.84 0.46 -12.39
CA ASP A 78 -21.32 -0.88 -12.05
C ASP A 78 -21.56 -1.78 -13.28
N ASP A 79 -21.91 -1.20 -14.42
CA ASP A 79 -22.11 -1.87 -15.70
C ASP A 79 -20.80 -2.27 -16.42
N GLU A 80 -19.68 -1.67 -16.05
CA GLU A 80 -18.33 -1.99 -16.57
C GLU A 80 -17.49 -2.85 -15.63
N ALA A 81 -17.89 -2.98 -14.37
CA ALA A 81 -17.13 -3.71 -13.34
C ALA A 81 -16.91 -5.19 -13.67
N TRP A 82 -17.81 -5.81 -14.42
CA TRP A 82 -17.72 -7.20 -14.87
C TRP A 82 -16.68 -7.43 -15.99
N LEU A 83 -16.19 -6.35 -16.62
CA LEU A 83 -15.16 -6.40 -17.66
C LEU A 83 -13.73 -6.42 -17.10
N SER A 84 -13.58 -6.20 -15.79
CA SER A 84 -12.26 -6.22 -15.14
C SER A 84 -12.08 -7.46 -14.30
N VAL A 85 -10.86 -8.00 -14.28
CA VAL A 85 -10.47 -8.96 -13.26
C VAL A 85 -10.51 -8.23 -11.91
N CYS A 86 -11.42 -8.64 -11.07
CA CYS A 86 -11.41 -8.30 -9.66
C CYS A 86 -10.71 -9.43 -8.93
N VAL A 87 -9.48 -9.19 -8.45
CA VAL A 87 -8.79 -10.17 -7.63
C VAL A 87 -9.25 -9.99 -6.20
N SER A 88 -10.11 -10.88 -5.73
CA SER A 88 -10.58 -10.87 -4.35
C SER A 88 -9.55 -11.51 -3.41
N ASN A 89 -9.57 -11.07 -2.15
CA ASN A 89 -8.69 -11.59 -1.10
C ASN A 89 -7.19 -11.58 -1.48
N VAL A 90 -6.73 -10.46 -2.01
CA VAL A 90 -5.31 -10.24 -2.28
C VAL A 90 -4.52 -10.36 -0.99
N LYS A 91 -3.52 -11.24 -0.97
CA LYS A 91 -2.60 -11.42 0.15
C LYS A 91 -1.26 -10.78 -0.13
N LYS A 92 -0.75 -10.97 -1.34
CA LYS A 92 0.57 -10.49 -1.75
C LYS A 92 0.51 -9.81 -3.10
N LEU A 93 1.39 -8.85 -3.28
CA LEU A 93 1.55 -8.19 -4.57
C LEU A 93 3.02 -7.81 -4.81
N ASP A 94 3.33 -7.60 -6.09
CA ASP A 94 4.56 -6.99 -6.58
C ASP A 94 4.22 -6.16 -7.82
N VAL A 95 4.95 -5.08 -8.02
CA VAL A 95 4.85 -4.28 -9.25
C VAL A 95 6.23 -4.18 -9.87
N LYS A 96 6.40 -4.82 -11.01
CA LYS A 96 7.68 -4.94 -11.69
C LYS A 96 7.53 -4.83 -13.21
N SER A 97 8.43 -4.11 -13.84
CA SER A 97 8.44 -3.97 -15.32
C SER A 97 7.09 -3.54 -15.91
N ASN A 98 6.40 -2.62 -15.22
CA ASN A 98 5.07 -2.13 -15.57
C ASN A 98 3.95 -3.20 -15.54
N LEU A 99 4.20 -4.33 -14.88
CA LEU A 99 3.21 -5.35 -14.60
C LEU A 99 2.81 -5.30 -13.11
N ILE A 100 1.55 -5.59 -12.84
CA ILE A 100 1.04 -5.84 -11.51
C ILE A 100 0.93 -7.35 -11.35
N LEU A 101 1.59 -7.86 -10.32
CA LEU A 101 1.54 -9.26 -9.93
C LEU A 101 0.77 -9.35 -8.63
N ALA A 102 -0.22 -10.23 -8.56
CA ALA A 102 -1.03 -10.41 -7.37
C ALA A 102 -1.21 -11.90 -7.05
N TYR A 103 -1.26 -12.21 -5.77
CA TYR A 103 -1.63 -13.52 -5.26
C TYR A 103 -2.84 -13.35 -4.36
N GLY A 104 -3.91 -14.08 -4.66
CA GLY A 104 -5.13 -14.15 -3.87
C GLY A 104 -5.32 -15.54 -3.30
N SER A 105 -5.80 -15.64 -2.07
CA SER A 105 -6.15 -16.91 -1.42
C SER A 105 -7.43 -16.80 -0.59
N ASP A 106 -7.91 -17.93 -0.06
CA ASP A 106 -9.10 -17.99 0.79
C ASP A 106 -10.38 -17.49 0.09
N SER A 107 -10.66 -17.93 -1.10
CA SER A 107 -11.81 -17.54 -1.93
C SER A 107 -11.54 -16.37 -2.87
N THR A 108 -10.56 -16.49 -3.71
CA THR A 108 -10.44 -15.60 -4.88
C THR A 108 -11.27 -16.13 -6.07
N TYR A 109 -11.38 -15.31 -7.12
CA TYR A 109 -12.13 -15.69 -8.31
C TYR A 109 -11.21 -15.67 -9.54
N LEU A 110 -11.36 -16.70 -10.37
CA LEU A 110 -10.70 -16.80 -11.67
C LEU A 110 -11.71 -17.23 -12.73
N ASN A 111 -11.87 -16.43 -13.78
CA ASN A 111 -12.85 -16.66 -14.84
C ASN A 111 -14.28 -16.93 -14.30
N ASN A 112 -14.71 -16.14 -13.33
CA ASN A 112 -15.99 -16.26 -12.61
C ASN A 112 -16.17 -17.56 -11.80
N HIS A 113 -15.11 -18.35 -11.63
CA HIS A 113 -15.11 -19.51 -10.76
C HIS A 113 -14.37 -19.21 -9.46
N LYS A 114 -14.98 -19.57 -8.34
CA LYS A 114 -14.35 -19.50 -7.04
C LYS A 114 -13.25 -20.55 -6.95
N VAL A 115 -12.03 -20.11 -6.63
CA VAL A 115 -10.85 -20.96 -6.43
C VAL A 115 -10.26 -20.70 -5.07
N PHE A 116 -9.53 -21.67 -4.52
CA PHE A 116 -8.88 -21.50 -3.22
C PHE A 116 -7.75 -20.46 -3.30
N GLU A 117 -6.94 -20.55 -4.33
CA GLU A 117 -5.84 -19.63 -4.57
C GLU A 117 -5.61 -19.42 -6.08
N ALA A 118 -5.08 -18.27 -6.42
CA ALA A 118 -4.66 -17.94 -7.78
C ALA A 118 -3.58 -16.86 -7.82
N TRP A 119 -2.79 -16.90 -8.88
CA TRP A 119 -1.77 -15.90 -9.23
C TRP A 119 -2.24 -15.11 -10.43
N PHE A 120 -1.99 -13.82 -10.42
CA PHE A 120 -2.46 -12.92 -11.47
C PHE A 120 -1.30 -12.10 -12.02
N VAL A 121 -1.32 -11.89 -13.33
CA VAL A 121 -0.46 -10.94 -14.04
C VAL A 121 -1.36 -9.97 -14.77
N ILE A 122 -1.23 -8.70 -14.45
CA ILE A 122 -2.00 -7.63 -15.06
C ILE A 122 -1.03 -6.69 -15.76
N ASN A 123 -1.24 -6.46 -17.06
CA ASN A 123 -0.51 -5.47 -17.85
C ASN A 123 -1.42 -4.26 -18.13
N PRO A 124 -1.29 -3.16 -17.37
CA PRO A 124 -2.14 -1.99 -17.54
C PRO A 124 -2.00 -1.32 -18.91
N THR A 125 -0.83 -1.43 -19.54
CA THR A 125 -0.54 -0.77 -20.82
C THR A 125 -1.35 -1.34 -21.97
N ILE A 126 -1.46 -2.67 -22.03
CA ILE A 126 -2.20 -3.38 -23.10
C ILE A 126 -3.56 -3.92 -22.61
N LYS A 127 -3.91 -3.63 -21.36
CA LYS A 127 -5.14 -4.09 -20.70
C LYS A 127 -5.28 -5.62 -20.74
N GLU A 128 -4.18 -6.33 -20.59
CA GLU A 128 -4.17 -7.78 -20.51
C GLU A 128 -4.16 -8.22 -19.05
N GLU A 129 -5.05 -9.11 -18.70
CA GLU A 129 -5.20 -9.69 -17.37
C GLU A 129 -5.19 -11.21 -17.50
N LYS A 130 -4.34 -11.87 -16.74
CA LYS A 130 -4.17 -13.32 -16.81
C LYS A 130 -4.07 -13.92 -15.42
N GLY A 131 -4.86 -14.95 -15.18
CA GLY A 131 -4.88 -15.69 -13.93
C GLY A 131 -4.42 -17.13 -14.10
N PHE A 132 -3.86 -17.70 -13.03
CA PHE A 132 -3.32 -19.04 -12.96
C PHE A 132 -3.73 -19.69 -11.65
N THR A 133 -4.12 -20.95 -11.67
CA THR A 133 -4.36 -21.77 -10.47
C THR A 133 -3.18 -22.65 -10.11
N ASN A 134 -2.10 -22.57 -10.88
CA ASN A 134 -0.87 -23.32 -10.71
C ASN A 134 0.34 -22.39 -10.72
N GLU A 135 1.15 -22.45 -9.66
CA GLU A 135 2.32 -21.59 -9.49
C GLU A 135 3.41 -21.86 -10.54
N GLU A 136 3.54 -23.10 -11.02
CA GLU A 136 4.54 -23.44 -12.04
C GLU A 136 4.18 -22.80 -13.39
N GLU A 137 2.89 -22.80 -13.76
CA GLU A 137 2.41 -22.14 -14.98
C GLU A 137 2.60 -20.62 -14.89
N PHE A 138 2.26 -20.03 -13.74
CA PHE A 138 2.50 -18.61 -13.46
C PHE A 138 3.99 -18.29 -13.59
N SER A 139 4.86 -19.04 -12.92
CA SER A 139 6.31 -18.84 -12.96
C SER A 139 6.88 -18.98 -14.38
N SER A 140 6.39 -19.97 -15.13
CA SER A 140 6.77 -20.17 -16.54
C SER A 140 6.33 -19.01 -17.42
N TYR A 141 5.16 -18.46 -17.17
CA TYR A 141 4.68 -17.26 -17.87
C TYR A 141 5.56 -16.04 -17.56
N LEU A 142 5.88 -15.78 -16.27
CA LEU A 142 6.75 -14.69 -15.87
C LEU A 142 8.14 -14.76 -16.53
N LYS A 143 8.71 -15.95 -16.57
CA LYS A 143 10.00 -16.19 -17.23
C LYS A 143 9.97 -15.80 -18.70
N LYS A 144 8.88 -16.08 -19.42
CA LYS A 144 8.68 -15.65 -20.81
C LYS A 144 8.58 -14.12 -20.95
N GLN A 145 8.13 -13.42 -19.88
CA GLN A 145 8.09 -11.96 -19.81
C GLN A 145 9.43 -11.34 -19.34
N GLY A 146 10.47 -12.15 -19.15
CA GLY A 146 11.76 -11.68 -18.65
C GLY A 146 11.77 -11.35 -17.15
N ILE A 147 10.79 -11.83 -16.40
CA ILE A 147 10.68 -11.68 -14.95
C ILE A 147 11.08 -12.99 -14.30
N GLU A 148 12.20 -12.98 -13.55
CA GLU A 148 12.70 -14.21 -12.93
C GLU A 148 11.83 -14.63 -11.76
N LYS A 149 11.63 -13.76 -10.79
CA LYS A 149 10.88 -14.05 -9.56
C LYS A 149 10.23 -12.79 -9.00
N PRO A 150 8.94 -12.85 -8.56
CA PRO A 150 8.31 -11.75 -7.85
C PRO A 150 8.99 -11.45 -6.51
N LYS A 151 9.06 -10.18 -6.16
CA LYS A 151 9.40 -9.75 -4.81
C LYS A 151 8.11 -9.54 -4.02
N TRP A 152 7.47 -10.63 -3.64
CA TRP A 152 6.20 -10.60 -2.93
C TRP A 152 6.26 -9.75 -1.68
N ARG A 153 5.27 -8.87 -1.53
CA ARG A 153 5.04 -8.06 -0.34
C ARG A 153 3.62 -8.32 0.16
N GLU A 154 3.46 -8.44 1.46
CA GLU A 154 2.15 -8.55 2.08
C GLU A 154 1.35 -7.26 1.85
N VAL A 155 0.08 -7.38 1.46
CA VAL A 155 -0.75 -6.24 1.10
C VAL A 155 -0.89 -5.22 2.23
N ASN A 156 -0.98 -5.68 3.48
CA ASN A 156 -1.06 -4.80 4.65
C ASN A 156 0.23 -4.00 4.89
N GLU A 157 1.39 -4.57 4.58
CA GLU A 157 2.68 -3.86 4.70
C GLU A 157 2.79 -2.77 3.63
N VAL A 158 2.33 -3.05 2.41
CA VAL A 158 2.27 -2.08 1.33
C VAL A 158 1.34 -0.93 1.68
N PHE A 159 0.15 -1.24 2.21
CA PHE A 159 -0.80 -0.22 2.65
C PHE A 159 -0.23 0.64 3.77
N LYS A 160 0.39 0.03 4.77
CA LYS A 160 1.05 0.77 5.85
C LYS A 160 2.12 1.71 5.31
N GLN A 161 3.00 1.23 4.43
CA GLN A 161 4.00 2.09 3.79
C GLN A 161 3.34 3.26 3.05
N PHE A 162 2.25 2.99 2.32
CA PHE A 162 1.52 4.04 1.61
C PHE A 162 0.97 5.10 2.56
N LEU A 163 0.35 4.70 3.67
CA LEU A 163 -0.16 5.64 4.69
C LEU A 163 0.97 6.48 5.32
N ASP A 164 2.09 5.85 5.61
CA ASP A 164 3.23 6.51 6.28
C ASP A 164 3.96 7.50 5.35
N THR A 165 3.98 7.23 4.04
CA THR A 165 4.87 7.96 3.12
C THR A 165 4.17 8.56 1.89
N TYR A 166 2.96 8.16 1.58
CA TYR A 166 2.27 8.39 0.29
C TYR A 166 3.15 8.01 -0.91
N CYS A 167 4.04 7.04 -0.71
CA CYS A 167 5.07 6.67 -1.68
C CYS A 167 5.26 5.18 -1.77
N LEU A 168 5.07 4.67 -2.98
CA LEU A 168 5.38 3.32 -3.37
C LEU A 168 6.29 3.38 -4.61
N GLU A 169 7.17 2.40 -4.77
CA GLU A 169 8.21 2.39 -5.81
C GLU A 169 7.67 2.59 -7.25
N TRP A 170 6.43 2.19 -7.48
CA TRP A 170 5.78 2.29 -8.79
C TRP A 170 5.04 3.61 -9.01
N ILE A 171 4.84 4.42 -7.98
CA ILE A 171 4.21 5.73 -8.12
C ILE A 171 5.18 6.68 -8.84
N PRO A 172 4.78 7.33 -9.94
CA PRO A 172 5.68 8.15 -10.74
C PRO A 172 6.41 9.25 -9.94
N SER A 173 5.72 9.90 -9.02
CA SER A 173 6.28 10.97 -8.17
C SER A 173 7.23 10.46 -7.08
N CYS A 174 7.36 9.15 -6.90
CA CYS A 174 8.22 8.50 -5.90
C CYS A 174 9.53 7.97 -6.48
N LYS A 175 9.66 7.95 -7.79
CA LYS A 175 10.91 7.55 -8.46
C LYS A 175 11.96 8.62 -8.20
N LYS A 176 13.07 8.23 -7.59
CA LYS A 176 14.25 9.07 -7.40
C LYS A 176 15.06 9.14 -8.68
#